data_800df5fe67e2cdd4aecb1ddeb1fad785
#
_entry.id   800df5fe67e2cdd4aecb1ddeb1fad785
#
_cell.length_a   1.000
_cell.length_b   1.000
_cell.length_c   1.000
_cell.angle_alpha   90.00
_cell.angle_beta   90.00
_cell.angle_gamma   90.00
#
_symmetry.space_group_name_H-M   'P 1'
#
loop_
_entity.id
_entity.type
_entity.pdbx_description
1 polymer ?
#
loop_
_entity_poly.entity_id
_entity_poly.type
_entity_poly.pdbx_seq_one_letter_code
_entity_poly.pdbx_strand_id
1 'polypeptide(L)'
;MHQLTLAEIAHGLADKQFSAEELTRTLLARIAQLDPQLNSFISVTEEQALAQAKAADARRAAGENGALLGAPIGHKDLFCTKGIRTSCGSKMLDNFAAPYDATVVEKLAAAGAVTLGKLNMDEFAMGSANESSHYGPVKNPWDLTRVPGGSSGGSAAAIAARLLPAATGTDTGGSIRQPAALTNLTGIKPTYGRVSRWGMVAYASSLDQGGPLARTAEDCALMLGAMAGFDPKDSTSVDQPLDDYLAALSQPLAGLRIGLPKEYFGEGLDPKIADAVMAVVEQLKQLGATVKDISLPNMQHAIPSYYVIAPAEASSNLSRFDGVRFGYRCESPVDLIDLYKRSRAEGFGDEVKRRIMVGTYALSAGYYDAYYLKAQRIRRLIKNDFVSAFEDVDVILGPTTPSLAWKLGEKNADPVSAYLEDIYTITANLAGIPGLSMPAGFIDGLPVGVQLLAPYFQEARLLNVAHQYQQVSDWHTRTPAGF
;
A
#
# COMPACT_ATOMS: atom_id res chain seq x y z
N MET A 1 -20.32 15.12 4.95
CA MET A 1 -20.12 13.73 4.48
C MET A 1 -18.64 13.39 4.22
N HIS A 2 -17.83 14.22 3.53
CA HIS A 2 -16.42 13.92 3.20
C HIS A 2 -15.50 13.71 4.42
N GLN A 3 -15.88 14.19 5.61
CA GLN A 3 -15.10 13.97 6.84
C GLN A 3 -15.38 12.62 7.53
N LEU A 4 -16.41 11.89 7.11
CA LEU A 4 -16.77 10.61 7.72
C LEU A 4 -15.71 9.54 7.41
N THR A 5 -15.43 8.65 8.37
CA THR A 5 -14.65 7.42 8.18
C THR A 5 -15.46 6.40 7.38
N LEU A 6 -14.84 5.34 6.93
CA LEU A 6 -15.56 4.26 6.24
C LEU A 6 -16.60 3.60 7.16
N ALA A 7 -16.26 3.40 8.42
CA ALA A 7 -17.17 2.86 9.43
C ALA A 7 -18.36 3.81 9.69
N GLU A 8 -18.12 5.11 9.84
CA GLU A 8 -19.17 6.11 10.00
C GLU A 8 -20.08 6.20 8.75
N ILE A 9 -19.49 6.06 7.54
CA ILE A 9 -20.26 5.97 6.29
C ILE A 9 -21.16 4.73 6.30
N ALA A 10 -20.63 3.57 6.71
CA ALA A 10 -21.42 2.35 6.80
C ALA A 10 -22.65 2.51 7.71
N HIS A 11 -22.47 3.15 8.88
CA HIS A 11 -23.55 3.45 9.81
C HIS A 11 -24.53 4.47 9.21
N GLY A 12 -24.05 5.59 8.65
CA GLY A 12 -24.89 6.62 8.06
C GLY A 12 -25.76 6.12 6.90
N LEU A 13 -25.23 5.23 6.07
CA LEU A 13 -25.97 4.54 5.01
C LEU A 13 -27.02 3.55 5.57
N ALA A 14 -26.66 2.79 6.62
CA ALA A 14 -27.59 1.86 7.27
C ALA A 14 -28.76 2.59 7.94
N ASP A 15 -28.47 3.70 8.60
CA ASP A 15 -29.45 4.55 9.32
C ASP A 15 -30.21 5.50 8.35
N LYS A 16 -29.92 5.46 7.04
CA LYS A 16 -30.54 6.30 6.00
C LYS A 16 -30.34 7.81 6.26
N GLN A 17 -29.22 8.20 6.84
CA GLN A 17 -28.87 9.60 7.05
C GLN A 17 -28.56 10.31 5.72
N PHE A 18 -28.07 9.57 4.74
CA PHE A 18 -27.81 9.97 3.35
C PHE A 18 -27.84 8.72 2.46
N SER A 19 -27.98 8.92 1.14
CA SER A 19 -27.90 7.86 0.16
C SER A 19 -26.46 7.65 -0.34
N ALA A 20 -26.19 6.49 -0.93
CA ALA A 20 -24.91 6.21 -1.59
C ALA A 20 -24.72 7.16 -2.81
N GLU A 21 -25.80 7.49 -3.52
CA GLU A 21 -25.75 8.44 -4.64
C GLU A 21 -25.36 9.84 -4.16
N GLU A 22 -25.96 10.37 -3.09
CA GLU A 22 -25.64 11.70 -2.53
C GLU A 22 -24.18 11.78 -2.07
N LEU A 23 -23.70 10.74 -1.35
CA LEU A 23 -22.32 10.67 -0.91
C LEU A 23 -21.35 10.62 -2.11
N THR A 24 -21.66 9.78 -3.11
CA THR A 24 -20.85 9.64 -4.33
C THR A 24 -20.76 10.96 -5.09
N ARG A 25 -21.87 11.67 -5.28
CA ARG A 25 -21.87 13.01 -5.92
C ARG A 25 -21.03 14.02 -5.15
N THR A 26 -21.15 14.03 -3.82
CA THR A 26 -20.37 14.91 -2.96
C THR A 26 -18.86 14.68 -3.12
N LEU A 27 -18.43 13.43 -3.14
CA LEU A 27 -17.00 13.10 -3.28
C LEU A 27 -16.49 13.34 -4.70
N LEU A 28 -17.28 13.04 -5.74
CA LEU A 28 -16.91 13.34 -7.13
C LEU A 28 -16.73 14.86 -7.36
N ALA A 29 -17.62 15.69 -6.82
CA ALA A 29 -17.48 17.13 -6.87
C ALA A 29 -16.21 17.62 -6.15
N ARG A 30 -15.89 17.01 -5.00
CA ARG A 30 -14.69 17.32 -4.25
C ARG A 30 -13.42 16.88 -4.98
N ILE A 31 -13.41 15.70 -5.62
CA ILE A 31 -12.32 15.23 -6.48
C ILE A 31 -12.08 16.23 -7.62
N ALA A 32 -13.13 16.64 -8.34
CA ALA A 32 -13.02 17.61 -9.43
C ALA A 32 -12.43 18.96 -8.98
N GLN A 33 -12.73 19.40 -7.75
CA GLN A 33 -12.25 20.66 -7.20
C GLN A 33 -10.78 20.59 -6.70
N LEU A 34 -10.39 19.50 -6.01
CA LEU A 34 -9.16 19.47 -5.22
C LEU A 34 -8.08 18.58 -5.82
N ASP A 35 -8.43 17.53 -6.56
CA ASP A 35 -7.43 16.62 -7.12
C ASP A 35 -6.46 17.25 -8.14
N PRO A 36 -6.83 18.29 -8.91
CA PRO A 36 -5.85 18.99 -9.75
C PRO A 36 -4.64 19.54 -9.01
N GLN A 37 -4.73 19.78 -7.71
CA GLN A 37 -3.60 20.21 -6.87
C GLN A 37 -2.72 19.03 -6.43
N LEU A 38 -3.29 17.82 -6.34
CA LEU A 38 -2.66 16.62 -5.79
C LEU A 38 -2.16 15.64 -6.85
N ASN A 39 -2.91 15.52 -7.97
CA ASN A 39 -2.68 14.53 -9.02
C ASN A 39 -2.80 13.08 -8.49
N SER A 40 -3.75 12.85 -7.58
CA SER A 40 -3.91 11.55 -6.92
C SER A 40 -4.73 10.54 -7.74
N PHE A 41 -5.51 10.99 -8.73
CA PHE A 41 -6.26 10.15 -9.65
C PHE A 41 -5.63 10.13 -11.05
N ILE A 42 -5.54 8.94 -11.68
CA ILE A 42 -5.25 8.77 -13.11
C ILE A 42 -6.55 8.81 -13.92
N SER A 43 -7.62 8.21 -13.37
CA SER A 43 -8.93 8.17 -14.01
C SER A 43 -10.03 8.26 -12.95
N VAL A 44 -11.01 9.13 -13.19
CA VAL A 44 -12.25 9.20 -12.41
C VAL A 44 -13.35 8.51 -13.19
N THR A 45 -14.14 7.65 -12.56
CA THR A 45 -15.16 6.78 -13.19
C THR A 45 -16.56 7.26 -12.83
N GLU A 46 -16.87 8.54 -13.06
CA GLU A 46 -18.09 9.22 -12.58
C GLU A 46 -19.38 8.49 -12.96
N GLU A 47 -19.57 8.19 -14.24
CA GLU A 47 -20.80 7.54 -14.74
C GLU A 47 -20.98 6.15 -14.08
N GLN A 48 -19.92 5.36 -14.05
CA GLN A 48 -19.95 4.04 -13.44
C GLN A 48 -20.16 4.11 -11.92
N ALA A 49 -19.51 5.05 -11.23
CA ALA A 49 -19.66 5.25 -9.79
C ALA A 49 -21.09 5.63 -9.42
N LEU A 50 -21.73 6.52 -10.17
CA LEU A 50 -23.12 6.89 -9.95
C LEU A 50 -24.09 5.73 -10.23
N ALA A 51 -23.82 4.91 -11.25
CA ALA A 51 -24.62 3.72 -11.52
C ALA A 51 -24.48 2.68 -10.38
N GLN A 52 -23.27 2.45 -9.88
CA GLN A 52 -23.01 1.56 -8.73
C GLN A 52 -23.68 2.09 -7.45
N ALA A 53 -23.61 3.39 -7.18
CA ALA A 53 -24.24 4.01 -6.02
C ALA A 53 -25.76 3.84 -6.03
N LYS A 54 -26.42 4.12 -7.16
CA LYS A 54 -27.87 3.87 -7.34
C LYS A 54 -28.25 2.39 -7.14
N ALA A 55 -27.44 1.48 -7.67
CA ALA A 55 -27.66 0.04 -7.48
C ALA A 55 -27.52 -0.35 -6.00
N ALA A 56 -26.54 0.23 -5.27
CA ALA A 56 -26.37 0.01 -3.83
C ALA A 56 -27.56 0.54 -3.02
N ASP A 57 -28.10 1.74 -3.36
CA ASP A 57 -29.29 2.27 -2.72
C ASP A 57 -30.51 1.38 -2.96
N ALA A 58 -30.68 0.84 -4.16
CA ALA A 58 -31.76 -0.12 -4.46
C ALA A 58 -31.63 -1.43 -3.67
N ARG A 59 -30.41 -1.98 -3.54
CA ARG A 59 -30.12 -3.17 -2.70
C ARG A 59 -30.47 -2.91 -1.23
N ARG A 60 -30.09 -1.74 -0.69
CA ARG A 60 -30.46 -1.34 0.69
C ARG A 60 -31.98 -1.19 0.85
N ALA A 61 -32.67 -0.58 -0.12
CA ALA A 61 -34.13 -0.46 -0.10
C ALA A 61 -34.81 -1.85 -0.12
N ALA A 62 -34.19 -2.85 -0.75
CA ALA A 62 -34.65 -4.25 -0.73
C ALA A 62 -34.31 -5.01 0.56
N GLY A 63 -33.66 -4.35 1.55
CA GLY A 63 -33.33 -4.93 2.87
C GLY A 63 -31.95 -5.57 2.96
N GLU A 64 -31.10 -5.44 1.94
CA GLU A 64 -29.73 -5.92 2.01
C GLU A 64 -28.88 -5.01 2.92
N ASN A 65 -28.08 -5.64 3.78
CA ASN A 65 -27.18 -4.96 4.71
C ASN A 65 -25.73 -5.40 4.46
N GLY A 66 -24.81 -4.44 4.47
CA GLY A 66 -23.38 -4.69 4.32
C GLY A 66 -22.60 -3.42 4.62
N ALA A 67 -21.49 -3.54 5.33
CA ALA A 67 -20.68 -2.39 5.74
C ALA A 67 -20.09 -1.62 4.54
N LEU A 68 -19.77 -2.31 3.44
CA LEU A 68 -19.25 -1.67 2.23
C LEU A 68 -20.33 -1.38 1.18
N LEU A 69 -21.59 -1.77 1.40
CA LEU A 69 -22.67 -1.54 0.44
C LEU A 69 -22.93 -0.03 0.26
N GLY A 70 -22.58 0.51 -0.90
CA GLY A 70 -22.67 1.94 -1.20
C GLY A 70 -21.49 2.78 -0.74
N ALA A 71 -20.46 2.19 -0.12
CA ALA A 71 -19.29 2.92 0.34
C ALA A 71 -18.33 3.25 -0.81
N PRO A 72 -17.94 4.53 -1.00
CA PRO A 72 -17.05 4.95 -2.07
C PRO A 72 -15.59 4.58 -1.75
N ILE A 73 -14.89 4.01 -2.73
CA ILE A 73 -13.47 3.64 -2.65
C ILE A 73 -12.72 3.97 -3.94
N GLY A 74 -11.39 3.92 -3.90
CA GLY A 74 -10.54 3.97 -5.08
C GLY A 74 -9.62 2.76 -5.19
N HIS A 75 -9.22 2.44 -6.41
CA HIS A 75 -8.27 1.35 -6.65
C HIS A 75 -6.93 1.89 -7.15
N LYS A 76 -5.81 1.50 -6.52
CA LYS A 76 -4.47 1.73 -7.09
C LYS A 76 -4.43 1.19 -8.51
N ASP A 77 -3.84 1.93 -9.44
CA ASP A 77 -3.98 1.69 -10.87
C ASP A 77 -3.26 0.45 -11.43
N LEU A 78 -2.78 -0.43 -10.58
CA LEU A 78 -2.30 -1.76 -10.99
C LEU A 78 -3.32 -2.89 -10.83
N PHE A 79 -4.45 -2.65 -10.13
CA PHE A 79 -5.53 -3.62 -10.08
C PHE A 79 -6.36 -3.55 -11.36
N CYS A 80 -6.35 -4.63 -12.17
CA CYS A 80 -7.20 -4.74 -13.34
C CYS A 80 -8.66 -4.48 -12.95
N THR A 81 -9.29 -3.53 -13.63
CA THR A 81 -10.69 -3.18 -13.45
C THR A 81 -11.36 -3.23 -14.82
N LYS A 82 -12.29 -4.15 -15.00
CA LYS A 82 -12.87 -4.48 -16.30
C LYS A 82 -13.45 -3.26 -17.00
N GLY A 83 -13.02 -3.06 -18.27
CA GLY A 83 -13.46 -1.94 -19.10
C GLY A 83 -12.83 -0.59 -18.73
N ILE A 84 -12.04 -0.51 -17.67
CA ILE A 84 -11.37 0.72 -17.24
C ILE A 84 -9.88 0.62 -17.54
N ARG A 85 -9.28 1.75 -17.93
CA ARG A 85 -7.84 1.85 -18.12
C ARG A 85 -7.10 1.42 -16.87
N THR A 86 -6.11 0.55 -17.03
CA THR A 86 -5.22 0.08 -15.96
C THR A 86 -3.78 0.24 -16.45
N SER A 87 -3.21 1.39 -16.19
CA SER A 87 -1.94 1.83 -16.78
C SER A 87 -0.71 1.53 -15.92
N CYS A 88 -0.89 1.23 -14.64
CA CYS A 88 0.21 1.10 -13.67
C CYS A 88 1.10 2.36 -13.58
N GLY A 89 0.55 3.55 -13.84
CA GLY A 89 1.32 4.80 -13.89
C GLY A 89 2.32 4.87 -15.05
N SER A 90 2.15 4.06 -16.10
CA SER A 90 3.12 3.86 -17.19
C SER A 90 2.55 4.19 -18.56
N LYS A 91 3.37 4.83 -19.41
CA LYS A 91 3.07 4.99 -20.83
C LYS A 91 2.93 3.62 -21.52
N MET A 92 3.65 2.60 -21.05
CA MET A 92 3.58 1.26 -21.62
C MET A 92 2.16 0.68 -21.63
N LEU A 93 1.33 0.99 -20.62
CA LEU A 93 -0.05 0.51 -20.49
C LEU A 93 -1.10 1.63 -20.56
N ASP A 94 -0.75 2.82 -21.03
CA ASP A 94 -1.70 3.96 -21.10
C ASP A 94 -2.93 3.66 -21.97
N ASN A 95 -2.80 2.82 -22.97
CA ASN A 95 -3.88 2.39 -23.86
C ASN A 95 -4.53 1.04 -23.45
N PHE A 96 -4.20 0.49 -22.28
CA PHE A 96 -4.71 -0.81 -21.85
C PHE A 96 -5.97 -0.69 -20.99
N ALA A 97 -7.12 -1.09 -21.55
CA ALA A 97 -8.35 -1.32 -20.80
C ALA A 97 -8.41 -2.79 -20.38
N ALA A 98 -8.51 -3.05 -19.07
CA ALA A 98 -8.48 -4.43 -18.57
C ALA A 98 -9.72 -5.22 -19.04
N PRO A 99 -9.56 -6.46 -19.56
CA PRO A 99 -10.69 -7.27 -20.03
C PRO A 99 -11.41 -8.02 -18.90
N TYR A 100 -10.87 -8.00 -17.68
CA TYR A 100 -11.40 -8.67 -16.50
C TYR A 100 -11.05 -7.88 -15.22
N ASP A 101 -11.73 -8.18 -14.13
CA ASP A 101 -11.45 -7.61 -12.81
C ASP A 101 -10.39 -8.44 -12.07
N ALA A 102 -9.57 -7.77 -11.30
CA ALA A 102 -8.77 -8.41 -10.26
C ALA A 102 -9.68 -9.00 -9.19
N THR A 103 -9.29 -10.12 -8.57
CA THR A 103 -10.08 -10.74 -7.49
C THR A 103 -10.41 -9.76 -6.36
N VAL A 104 -9.49 -8.86 -6.02
CA VAL A 104 -9.73 -7.79 -5.03
C VAL A 104 -10.86 -6.86 -5.49
N VAL A 105 -10.88 -6.50 -6.77
CA VAL A 105 -11.94 -5.65 -7.35
C VAL A 105 -13.27 -6.40 -7.38
N GLU A 106 -13.30 -7.66 -7.82
CA GLU A 106 -14.48 -8.52 -7.79
C GLU A 106 -15.09 -8.61 -6.38
N LYS A 107 -14.25 -8.88 -5.36
CA LYS A 107 -14.70 -9.02 -3.96
C LYS A 107 -15.25 -7.72 -3.38
N LEU A 108 -14.58 -6.59 -3.60
CA LEU A 108 -15.05 -5.29 -3.12
C LEU A 108 -16.35 -4.86 -3.83
N ALA A 109 -16.46 -5.11 -5.13
CA ALA A 109 -17.69 -4.86 -5.88
C ALA A 109 -18.85 -5.76 -5.39
N ALA A 110 -18.59 -7.05 -5.12
CA ALA A 110 -19.57 -7.97 -4.54
C ALA A 110 -20.05 -7.50 -3.16
N ALA A 111 -19.15 -6.96 -2.34
CA ALA A 111 -19.50 -6.32 -1.06
C ALA A 111 -20.29 -5.00 -1.23
N GLY A 112 -20.46 -4.53 -2.47
CA GLY A 112 -21.24 -3.35 -2.81
C GLY A 112 -20.49 -2.02 -2.75
N ALA A 113 -19.16 -2.03 -2.68
CA ALA A 113 -18.36 -0.82 -2.74
C ALA A 113 -18.50 -0.10 -4.09
N VAL A 114 -18.45 1.23 -4.05
CA VAL A 114 -18.57 2.11 -5.22
C VAL A 114 -17.18 2.58 -5.64
N THR A 115 -16.75 2.23 -6.84
CA THR A 115 -15.43 2.62 -7.36
C THR A 115 -15.49 4.03 -7.96
N LEU A 116 -14.79 4.99 -7.31
CA LEU A 116 -14.72 6.38 -7.82
C LEU A 116 -13.64 6.57 -8.89
N GLY A 117 -12.64 5.69 -8.93
CA GLY A 117 -11.59 5.80 -9.95
C GLY A 117 -10.33 4.99 -9.66
N LYS A 118 -9.33 5.22 -10.53
CA LYS A 118 -8.01 4.61 -10.50
C LYS A 118 -6.99 5.63 -9.98
N LEU A 119 -6.24 5.22 -8.96
CA LEU A 119 -5.36 6.09 -8.19
C LEU A 119 -3.92 6.03 -8.69
N ASN A 120 -3.28 7.18 -8.76
CA ASN A 120 -1.93 7.36 -9.25
C ASN A 120 -0.91 6.60 -8.38
N MET A 121 0.20 6.21 -8.98
CA MET A 121 1.20 5.37 -8.37
C MET A 121 2.57 5.55 -9.02
N ASP A 122 3.64 5.19 -8.34
CA ASP A 122 4.92 5.01 -9.03
C ASP A 122 4.80 3.96 -10.13
N GLU A 123 5.47 4.19 -11.25
CA GLU A 123 5.39 3.34 -12.43
C GLU A 123 5.67 1.87 -12.11
N PHE A 124 4.72 0.96 -12.42
CA PHE A 124 4.76 -0.47 -12.11
C PHE A 124 5.08 -0.79 -10.63
N ALA A 125 4.66 0.09 -9.71
CA ALA A 125 4.94 0.00 -8.28
C ALA A 125 6.44 0.07 -7.93
N MET A 126 7.28 0.63 -8.80
CA MET A 126 8.72 0.77 -8.65
C MET A 126 9.11 2.17 -8.20
N GLY A 127 8.98 2.41 -6.89
CA GLY A 127 9.32 3.70 -6.28
C GLY A 127 8.77 3.80 -4.87
N SER A 128 9.20 4.85 -4.15
CA SER A 128 8.82 5.13 -2.77
C SER A 128 8.41 6.61 -2.58
N ALA A 129 8.13 7.32 -3.70
CA ALA A 129 7.85 8.76 -3.70
C ALA A 129 6.59 9.16 -4.47
N ASN A 130 6.13 8.32 -5.39
CA ASN A 130 5.12 8.61 -6.42
C ASN A 130 5.52 9.79 -7.32
N GLU A 131 6.80 9.83 -7.70
CA GLU A 131 7.35 10.82 -8.62
C GLU A 131 7.58 10.23 -10.03
N SER A 132 7.62 8.89 -10.17
CA SER A 132 7.96 8.19 -11.42
C SER A 132 6.76 7.92 -12.33
N SER A 133 5.57 8.34 -11.98
CA SER A 133 4.36 8.17 -12.79
C SER A 133 4.45 8.90 -14.13
N HIS A 134 4.03 8.24 -15.22
CA HIS A 134 3.84 8.86 -16.53
C HIS A 134 2.88 10.08 -16.49
N TYR A 135 1.94 10.08 -15.55
CA TYR A 135 0.95 11.15 -15.36
C TYR A 135 1.45 12.28 -14.45
N GLY A 136 2.72 12.25 -14.07
CA GLY A 136 3.33 13.22 -13.18
C GLY A 136 3.28 12.86 -11.70
N PRO A 137 4.02 13.62 -10.87
CA PRO A 137 4.13 13.34 -9.43
C PRO A 137 2.83 13.59 -8.70
N VAL A 138 2.62 12.81 -7.62
CA VAL A 138 1.58 13.07 -6.63
C VAL A 138 2.15 13.95 -5.52
N LYS A 139 1.34 14.86 -5.01
CA LYS A 139 1.73 15.78 -3.95
C LYS A 139 1.12 15.37 -2.60
N ASN A 140 1.88 15.62 -1.54
CA ASN A 140 1.42 15.35 -0.18
C ASN A 140 0.42 16.42 0.27
N PRO A 141 -0.81 16.09 0.72
CA PRO A 141 -1.78 17.07 1.20
C PRO A 141 -1.31 17.87 2.43
N TRP A 142 -0.37 17.36 3.21
CA TRP A 142 0.20 18.06 4.37
C TRP A 142 1.20 19.16 3.98
N ASP A 143 1.89 19.00 2.85
CA ASP A 143 2.74 20.00 2.23
C ASP A 143 2.87 19.68 0.74
N LEU A 144 2.24 20.48 -0.11
CA LEU A 144 2.18 20.27 -1.57
C LEU A 144 3.56 20.35 -2.27
N THR A 145 4.61 20.71 -1.56
CA THR A 145 5.99 20.69 -2.08
C THR A 145 6.71 19.36 -1.81
N ARG A 146 6.05 18.42 -1.11
CA ARG A 146 6.63 17.16 -0.65
C ARG A 146 5.96 15.95 -1.26
N VAL A 147 6.67 14.83 -1.20
CA VAL A 147 6.18 13.51 -1.64
C VAL A 147 5.16 12.94 -0.65
N PRO A 148 4.10 12.24 -1.12
CA PRO A 148 3.19 11.51 -0.24
C PRO A 148 3.73 10.15 0.19
N GLY A 149 4.92 9.77 -0.32
CA GLY A 149 5.39 8.40 -0.30
C GLY A 149 4.86 7.59 -1.48
N GLY A 150 5.34 6.37 -1.60
CA GLY A 150 4.98 5.47 -2.71
C GLY A 150 5.26 3.99 -2.38
N SER A 151 4.88 3.17 -3.32
CA SER A 151 4.30 3.46 -4.64
C SER A 151 2.78 3.71 -4.64
N SER A 152 2.06 3.60 -3.50
CA SER A 152 0.62 3.87 -3.40
C SER A 152 0.34 5.33 -2.99
N GLY A 153 1.12 6.29 -3.51
CA GLY A 153 1.04 7.70 -3.12
C GLY A 153 -0.29 8.36 -3.48
N GLY A 154 -0.87 8.03 -4.65
CA GLY A 154 -2.19 8.52 -5.04
C GLY A 154 -3.28 8.03 -4.10
N SER A 155 -3.24 6.74 -3.68
CA SER A 155 -4.17 6.19 -2.69
C SER A 155 -4.08 6.94 -1.37
N ALA A 156 -2.85 7.16 -0.90
CA ALA A 156 -2.60 7.85 0.36
C ALA A 156 -3.01 9.33 0.31
N ALA A 157 -2.62 10.06 -0.75
CA ALA A 157 -2.96 11.47 -0.91
C ALA A 157 -4.47 11.69 -1.02
N ALA A 158 -5.19 10.86 -1.79
CA ALA A 158 -6.64 10.95 -1.94
C ALA A 158 -7.37 10.78 -0.59
N ILE A 159 -6.96 9.81 0.24
CA ILE A 159 -7.57 9.60 1.55
C ILE A 159 -7.21 10.73 2.52
N ALA A 160 -5.94 11.13 2.59
CA ALA A 160 -5.50 12.20 3.47
C ALA A 160 -6.22 13.53 3.17
N ALA A 161 -6.47 13.84 1.88
CA ALA A 161 -7.24 15.00 1.42
C ALA A 161 -8.76 14.83 1.55
N ARG A 162 -9.26 13.73 2.11
CA ARG A 162 -10.69 13.45 2.24
C ARG A 162 -11.44 13.40 0.89
N LEU A 163 -10.76 12.96 -0.18
CA LEU A 163 -11.40 12.67 -1.47
C LEU A 163 -12.03 11.26 -1.48
N LEU A 164 -11.53 10.38 -0.64
CA LEU A 164 -11.99 9.01 -0.41
C LEU A 164 -11.90 8.65 1.07
N PRO A 165 -12.79 7.80 1.60
CA PRO A 165 -12.64 7.25 2.95
C PRO A 165 -11.58 6.14 3.02
N ALA A 166 -11.44 5.34 1.96
CA ALA A 166 -10.50 4.21 1.89
C ALA A 166 -10.11 3.91 0.43
N ALA A 167 -8.97 3.24 0.26
CA ALA A 167 -8.49 2.80 -1.05
C ALA A 167 -7.69 1.50 -0.96
N THR A 168 -7.56 0.81 -2.09
CA THR A 168 -6.60 -0.29 -2.23
C THR A 168 -5.20 0.24 -2.50
N GLY A 169 -4.21 -0.45 -1.98
CA GLY A 169 -2.79 -0.26 -2.29
C GLY A 169 -2.09 -1.58 -2.49
N THR A 170 -0.79 -1.53 -2.83
CA THR A 170 0.09 -2.71 -2.84
C THR A 170 1.39 -2.40 -2.12
N ASP A 171 1.99 -3.43 -1.54
CA ASP A 171 3.19 -3.32 -0.73
C ASP A 171 4.15 -4.45 -1.11
N THR A 172 5.20 -4.09 -1.83
CA THR A 172 6.27 -4.99 -2.27
C THR A 172 7.51 -4.79 -1.41
N GLY A 173 7.73 -3.56 -0.93
CA GLY A 173 8.84 -3.18 -0.07
C GLY A 173 8.48 -2.13 0.99
N GLY A 174 7.17 -1.81 1.14
CA GLY A 174 6.69 -0.76 2.04
C GLY A 174 5.60 0.10 1.42
N SER A 175 5.18 -0.19 0.19
CA SER A 175 4.36 0.73 -0.64
C SER A 175 2.89 0.90 -0.21
N ILE A 176 2.44 0.32 0.90
CA ILE A 176 1.25 0.67 1.66
C ILE A 176 1.66 1.43 2.93
N ARG A 177 2.59 0.86 3.70
CA ARG A 177 2.96 1.33 5.04
C ARG A 177 3.69 2.68 5.00
N GLN A 178 4.64 2.86 4.09
CA GLN A 178 5.41 4.08 3.95
C GLN A 178 4.53 5.29 3.53
N PRO A 179 3.71 5.24 2.45
CA PRO A 179 2.83 6.35 2.15
C PRO A 179 1.76 6.58 3.23
N ALA A 180 1.29 5.55 3.95
CA ALA A 180 0.42 5.72 5.10
C ALA A 180 1.10 6.56 6.21
N ALA A 181 2.38 6.26 6.53
CA ALA A 181 3.16 7.00 7.50
C ALA A 181 3.34 8.48 7.13
N LEU A 182 3.70 8.75 5.86
CA LEU A 182 4.00 10.10 5.39
C LEU A 182 2.75 10.97 5.15
N THR A 183 1.54 10.39 5.21
CA THR A 183 0.27 11.11 4.98
C THR A 183 -0.73 11.01 6.12
N ASN A 184 -0.30 10.55 7.30
CA ASN A 184 -1.14 10.43 8.51
C ASN A 184 -2.30 9.43 8.37
N LEU A 185 -2.03 8.26 7.83
CA LEU A 185 -3.02 7.21 7.59
C LEU A 185 -2.63 5.90 8.27
N THR A 186 -3.63 5.01 8.36
CA THR A 186 -3.43 3.59 8.66
C THR A 186 -3.38 2.81 7.37
N GLY A 187 -2.37 1.93 7.24
CA GLY A 187 -2.24 1.05 6.08
C GLY A 187 -1.71 -0.31 6.50
N ILE A 188 -2.34 -1.38 6.04
CA ILE A 188 -1.92 -2.74 6.39
C ILE A 188 -1.53 -3.54 5.15
N LYS A 189 -0.31 -4.09 5.19
CA LYS A 189 0.16 -5.15 4.32
C LYS A 189 -0.14 -6.49 5.00
N PRO A 190 -1.08 -7.29 4.51
CA PRO A 190 -1.34 -8.60 5.12
C PRO A 190 -0.20 -9.60 4.88
N THR A 191 -0.29 -10.76 5.48
CA THR A 191 0.57 -11.92 5.21
C THR A 191 0.58 -12.23 3.72
N TYR A 192 1.76 -12.55 3.17
CA TYR A 192 1.88 -12.95 1.78
C TYR A 192 0.94 -14.14 1.46
N GLY A 193 0.11 -13.96 0.44
CA GLY A 193 -0.91 -14.94 0.04
C GLY A 193 -2.27 -14.83 0.76
N ARG A 194 -2.43 -13.90 1.72
CA ARG A 194 -3.73 -13.66 2.38
C ARG A 194 -4.74 -12.96 1.47
N VAL A 195 -4.27 -12.09 0.58
CA VAL A 195 -5.06 -11.41 -0.46
C VAL A 195 -4.58 -11.88 -1.82
N SER A 196 -5.50 -12.25 -2.69
CA SER A 196 -5.19 -12.74 -4.02
C SER A 196 -4.44 -11.70 -4.86
N ARG A 197 -3.46 -12.18 -5.62
CA ARG A 197 -2.70 -11.42 -6.62
C ARG A 197 -3.27 -11.55 -8.03
N TRP A 198 -4.35 -12.32 -8.23
CA TRP A 198 -4.99 -12.45 -9.53
C TRP A 198 -5.50 -11.10 -10.04
N GLY A 199 -5.09 -10.70 -11.25
CA GLY A 199 -5.43 -9.41 -11.84
C GLY A 199 -4.68 -8.20 -11.26
N MET A 200 -3.75 -8.42 -10.33
CA MET A 200 -2.77 -7.44 -9.88
C MET A 200 -1.55 -7.48 -10.78
N VAL A 201 -1.24 -6.38 -11.46
CA VAL A 201 -0.05 -6.31 -12.34
C VAL A 201 1.20 -6.43 -11.48
N ALA A 202 2.02 -7.45 -11.76
CA ALA A 202 3.13 -7.82 -10.89
C ALA A 202 4.35 -6.91 -11.06
N TYR A 203 4.93 -6.50 -9.92
CA TYR A 203 6.31 -6.02 -9.83
C TYR A 203 7.25 -7.17 -9.48
N ALA A 204 7.18 -7.70 -8.26
CA ALA A 204 8.01 -8.80 -7.78
C ALA A 204 7.12 -9.90 -7.19
N SER A 205 6.93 -10.99 -7.94
CA SER A 205 5.91 -12.01 -7.68
C SER A 205 6.01 -12.66 -6.30
N SER A 206 7.20 -12.78 -5.73
CA SER A 206 7.41 -13.38 -4.40
C SER A 206 7.28 -12.39 -3.23
N LEU A 207 7.00 -11.11 -3.52
CA LEU A 207 6.96 -10.03 -2.52
C LEU A 207 5.66 -9.22 -2.58
N ASP A 208 5.04 -9.06 -3.75
CA ASP A 208 3.86 -8.24 -3.95
C ASP A 208 2.68 -8.70 -3.10
N GLN A 209 2.04 -7.75 -2.40
CA GLN A 209 0.84 -8.01 -1.63
C GLN A 209 -0.12 -6.82 -1.71
N GLY A 210 -1.42 -7.11 -1.99
CA GLY A 210 -2.49 -6.12 -1.92
C GLY A 210 -2.96 -5.90 -0.48
N GLY A 211 -3.42 -4.69 -0.17
CA GLY A 211 -3.98 -4.35 1.13
C GLY A 211 -4.65 -2.98 1.13
N PRO A 212 -5.37 -2.61 2.19
CA PRO A 212 -6.05 -1.34 2.30
C PRO A 212 -5.19 -0.23 2.91
N LEU A 213 -5.54 1.02 2.53
CA LEU A 213 -5.22 2.24 3.24
C LEU A 213 -6.53 2.93 3.64
N ALA A 214 -6.58 3.47 4.85
CA ALA A 214 -7.71 4.23 5.38
C ALA A 214 -7.25 5.14 6.52
N ARG A 215 -8.18 5.89 7.13
CA ARG A 215 -7.83 6.74 8.28
C ARG A 215 -7.67 5.96 9.57
N THR A 216 -8.48 4.93 9.75
CA THR A 216 -8.54 4.17 11.01
C THR A 216 -8.21 2.69 10.81
N ALA A 217 -7.83 2.03 11.90
CA ALA A 217 -7.67 0.58 11.91
C ALA A 217 -9.00 -0.16 11.67
N GLU A 218 -10.11 0.40 12.13
CA GLU A 218 -11.46 -0.14 11.88
C GLU A 218 -11.81 -0.10 10.40
N ASP A 219 -11.55 1.02 9.70
CA ASP A 219 -11.74 1.12 8.26
C ASP A 219 -10.88 0.10 7.50
N CYS A 220 -9.62 -0.08 7.93
CA CYS A 220 -8.73 -1.09 7.38
C CYS A 220 -9.25 -2.52 7.62
N ALA A 221 -9.86 -2.79 8.79
CA ALA A 221 -10.48 -4.08 9.11
C ALA A 221 -11.67 -4.37 8.20
N LEU A 222 -12.54 -3.38 7.94
CA LEU A 222 -13.66 -3.48 7.02
C LEU A 222 -13.19 -3.83 5.59
N MET A 223 -12.20 -3.09 5.09
CA MET A 223 -11.65 -3.30 3.76
C MET A 223 -10.94 -4.65 3.64
N LEU A 224 -10.09 -5.01 4.61
CA LEU A 224 -9.34 -6.26 4.58
C LEU A 224 -10.26 -7.47 4.67
N GLY A 225 -11.32 -7.41 5.47
CA GLY A 225 -12.33 -8.46 5.58
C GLY A 225 -12.99 -8.78 4.24
N ALA A 226 -13.22 -7.77 3.41
CA ALA A 226 -13.77 -7.96 2.07
C ALA A 226 -12.72 -8.43 1.04
N MET A 227 -11.45 -8.00 1.17
CA MET A 227 -10.39 -8.28 0.21
C MET A 227 -9.77 -9.68 0.38
N ALA A 228 -9.63 -10.13 1.63
CA ALA A 228 -8.89 -11.33 2.00
C ALA A 228 -9.62 -12.64 1.63
N GLY A 229 -8.88 -13.75 1.69
CA GLY A 229 -9.37 -15.12 1.52
C GLY A 229 -8.81 -15.84 0.31
N PHE A 230 -8.93 -17.15 0.34
CA PHE A 230 -8.40 -18.05 -0.68
C PHE A 230 -8.97 -17.78 -2.08
N ASP A 231 -8.10 -17.85 -3.07
CA ASP A 231 -8.45 -17.72 -4.48
C ASP A 231 -7.73 -18.80 -5.30
N PRO A 232 -8.46 -19.77 -5.90
CA PRO A 232 -7.84 -20.81 -6.73
C PRO A 232 -7.21 -20.29 -8.03
N LYS A 233 -7.49 -19.04 -8.43
CA LYS A 233 -6.86 -18.40 -9.60
C LYS A 233 -5.41 -17.95 -9.31
N ASP A 234 -5.02 -17.81 -8.04
CA ASP A 234 -3.68 -17.40 -7.61
C ASP A 234 -2.98 -18.55 -6.89
N SER A 235 -1.95 -19.12 -7.53
CA SER A 235 -1.17 -20.22 -6.97
C SER A 235 -0.40 -19.88 -5.69
N THR A 236 -0.30 -18.59 -5.35
CA THR A 236 0.33 -18.11 -4.10
C THR A 236 -0.68 -17.84 -2.99
N SER A 237 -1.99 -17.89 -3.30
CA SER A 237 -3.05 -17.70 -2.32
C SER A 237 -3.07 -18.86 -1.32
N VAL A 238 -3.22 -18.52 -0.03
CA VAL A 238 -3.16 -19.50 1.06
C VAL A 238 -4.56 -19.77 1.58
N ASP A 239 -4.93 -21.06 1.63
CA ASP A 239 -6.21 -21.50 2.19
C ASP A 239 -6.11 -21.58 3.72
N GLN A 240 -6.31 -20.42 4.35
CA GLN A 240 -6.35 -20.24 5.80
C GLN A 240 -7.66 -19.54 6.19
N PRO A 241 -8.34 -19.96 7.26
CA PRO A 241 -9.52 -19.27 7.76
C PRO A 241 -9.28 -17.78 7.96
N LEU A 242 -10.31 -16.97 7.74
CA LEU A 242 -10.27 -15.54 8.04
C LEU A 242 -10.73 -15.32 9.48
N ASP A 243 -10.02 -14.44 10.16
CA ASP A 243 -10.48 -13.91 11.44
C ASP A 243 -11.63 -12.91 11.20
N ASP A 244 -12.50 -12.76 12.18
CA ASP A 244 -13.38 -11.61 12.25
C ASP A 244 -12.56 -10.40 12.73
N TYR A 245 -12.04 -9.63 11.76
CA TYR A 245 -11.17 -8.49 12.06
C TYR A 245 -11.87 -7.42 12.87
N LEU A 246 -13.20 -7.23 12.69
CA LEU A 246 -13.95 -6.25 13.47
C LEU A 246 -14.17 -6.70 14.91
N ALA A 247 -14.56 -7.95 15.13
CA ALA A 247 -14.72 -8.49 16.47
C ALA A 247 -13.41 -8.50 17.27
N ALA A 248 -12.27 -8.60 16.57
CA ALA A 248 -10.95 -8.58 17.19
C ALA A 248 -10.55 -7.20 17.73
N LEU A 249 -11.12 -6.08 17.24
CA LEU A 249 -10.71 -4.72 17.61
C LEU A 249 -10.95 -4.37 19.09
N SER A 250 -11.86 -5.05 19.75
CA SER A 250 -12.22 -4.79 21.15
C SER A 250 -11.43 -5.61 22.18
N GLN A 251 -10.43 -6.39 21.74
CA GLN A 251 -9.66 -7.23 22.66
C GLN A 251 -8.71 -6.36 23.51
N PRO A 252 -8.63 -6.56 24.84
CA PRO A 252 -7.72 -5.81 25.68
C PRO A 252 -6.26 -6.13 25.35
N LEU A 253 -5.38 -5.12 25.50
CA LEU A 253 -3.93 -5.29 25.28
C LEU A 253 -3.19 -5.80 26.53
N ALA A 254 -3.88 -6.09 27.61
CA ALA A 254 -3.26 -6.61 28.84
C ALA A 254 -2.49 -7.90 28.57
N GLY A 255 -1.18 -7.88 28.91
CA GLY A 255 -0.28 -9.01 28.69
C GLY A 255 0.31 -9.13 27.27
N LEU A 256 -0.03 -8.24 26.34
CA LEU A 256 0.60 -8.17 25.03
C LEU A 256 2.11 -7.90 25.17
N ARG A 257 2.95 -8.72 24.53
CA ARG A 257 4.42 -8.59 24.56
C ARG A 257 4.88 -7.87 23.28
N ILE A 258 5.45 -6.67 23.43
CA ILE A 258 5.96 -5.85 22.32
C ILE A 258 7.48 -5.96 22.28
N GLY A 259 8.04 -6.33 21.12
CA GLY A 259 9.47 -6.33 20.85
C GLY A 259 9.93 -5.03 20.24
N LEU A 260 11.03 -4.47 20.76
CA LEU A 260 11.71 -3.32 20.18
C LEU A 260 13.06 -3.78 19.62
N PRO A 261 13.24 -3.89 18.29
CA PRO A 261 14.52 -4.23 17.70
C PRO A 261 15.54 -3.11 17.92
N LYS A 262 16.67 -3.42 18.55
CA LYS A 262 17.75 -2.43 18.75
C LYS A 262 18.25 -1.84 17.42
N GLU A 263 18.17 -2.61 16.33
CA GLU A 263 18.59 -2.21 14.99
C GLU A 263 17.69 -1.12 14.38
N TYR A 264 16.48 -0.92 14.91
CA TYR A 264 15.56 0.11 14.44
C TYR A 264 15.88 1.51 14.99
N PHE A 265 16.67 1.58 16.07
CA PHE A 265 16.99 2.82 16.78
C PHE A 265 18.48 3.22 16.64
N GLY A 266 19.11 2.80 15.54
CA GLY A 266 20.50 3.06 15.23
C GLY A 266 20.74 4.34 14.41
N GLU A 267 21.94 4.41 13.83
CA GLU A 267 22.35 5.48 12.94
C GLU A 267 21.42 5.59 11.71
N GLY A 268 21.07 6.82 11.32
CA GLY A 268 20.19 7.11 10.18
C GLY A 268 18.71 7.34 10.52
N LEU A 269 18.27 7.07 11.74
CA LEU A 269 16.92 7.44 12.22
C LEU A 269 16.95 8.88 12.76
N ASP A 270 15.99 9.72 12.34
CA ASP A 270 15.76 11.02 12.94
C ASP A 270 15.40 10.85 14.44
N PRO A 271 16.15 11.49 15.36
CA PRO A 271 15.88 11.38 16.80
C PRO A 271 14.45 11.77 17.20
N LYS A 272 13.85 12.76 16.53
CA LYS A 272 12.46 13.17 16.80
C LYS A 272 11.46 12.06 16.42
N ILE A 273 11.76 11.28 15.36
CA ILE A 273 10.96 10.12 15.00
C ILE A 273 11.10 9.02 16.06
N ALA A 274 12.33 8.77 16.55
CA ALA A 274 12.55 7.84 17.63
C ALA A 274 11.73 8.22 18.88
N ASP A 275 11.73 9.50 19.27
CA ASP A 275 10.94 10.02 20.40
C ASP A 275 9.44 9.81 20.19
N ALA A 276 8.91 10.05 18.98
CA ALA A 276 7.51 9.81 18.66
C ALA A 276 7.14 8.31 18.74
N VAL A 277 8.02 7.43 18.29
CA VAL A 277 7.84 5.97 18.40
C VAL A 277 7.80 5.56 19.88
N MET A 278 8.73 6.07 20.71
CA MET A 278 8.77 5.77 22.13
C MET A 278 7.55 6.31 22.90
N ALA A 279 6.97 7.45 22.48
CA ALA A 279 5.72 7.95 23.03
C ALA A 279 4.54 6.98 22.77
N VAL A 280 4.48 6.35 21.59
CA VAL A 280 3.48 5.29 21.31
C VAL A 280 3.73 4.07 22.21
N VAL A 281 4.98 3.66 22.41
CA VAL A 281 5.34 2.56 23.30
C VAL A 281 4.82 2.82 24.72
N GLU A 282 5.02 4.02 25.26
CA GLU A 282 4.55 4.36 26.61
C GLU A 282 3.01 4.34 26.72
N GLN A 283 2.28 4.78 25.69
CA GLN A 283 0.82 4.68 25.68
C GLN A 283 0.34 3.22 25.61
N LEU A 284 0.98 2.37 24.83
CA LEU A 284 0.65 0.94 24.77
C LEU A 284 0.94 0.22 26.10
N LYS A 285 1.99 0.63 26.84
CA LYS A 285 2.25 0.15 28.21
C LYS A 285 1.13 0.55 29.17
N GLN A 286 0.61 1.77 29.07
CA GLN A 286 -0.54 2.21 29.88
C GLN A 286 -1.81 1.39 29.56
N LEU A 287 -1.94 0.86 28.34
CA LEU A 287 -3.00 -0.07 27.96
C LEU A 287 -2.74 -1.53 28.41
N GLY A 288 -1.63 -1.79 29.12
CA GLY A 288 -1.32 -3.08 29.72
C GLY A 288 -0.34 -3.94 28.93
N ALA A 289 0.26 -3.43 27.85
CA ALA A 289 1.30 -4.14 27.13
C ALA A 289 2.63 -4.14 27.91
N THR A 290 3.45 -5.16 27.67
CA THR A 290 4.82 -5.26 28.17
C THR A 290 5.82 -5.07 27.03
N VAL A 291 7.02 -4.61 27.32
CA VAL A 291 8.02 -4.28 26.30
C VAL A 291 9.30 -5.05 26.58
N LYS A 292 9.93 -5.59 25.52
CA LYS A 292 11.18 -6.33 25.56
C LYS A 292 12.10 -5.87 24.42
N ASP A 293 13.36 -5.62 24.72
CA ASP A 293 14.38 -5.44 23.69
C ASP A 293 14.65 -6.76 22.96
N ILE A 294 14.69 -6.70 21.63
CA ILE A 294 14.97 -7.83 20.76
C ILE A 294 16.05 -7.46 19.73
N SER A 295 16.54 -8.42 18.97
CA SER A 295 17.51 -8.20 17.90
C SER A 295 17.07 -8.88 16.61
N LEU A 296 17.27 -8.17 15.48
CA LEU A 296 17.07 -8.66 14.11
C LEU A 296 18.41 -8.52 13.34
N PRO A 297 19.43 -9.33 13.66
CA PRO A 297 20.83 -9.10 13.26
C PRO A 297 21.07 -9.11 11.74
N ASN A 298 20.21 -9.80 10.97
CA ASN A 298 20.34 -9.85 9.51
C ASN A 298 19.64 -8.68 8.79
N MET A 299 19.00 -7.75 9.52
CA MET A 299 18.31 -6.58 8.93
C MET A 299 19.25 -5.72 8.07
N GLN A 300 20.52 -5.58 8.45
CA GLN A 300 21.52 -4.83 7.69
C GLN A 300 21.71 -5.33 6.24
N HIS A 301 21.28 -6.55 5.95
CA HIS A 301 21.35 -7.15 4.62
C HIS A 301 20.05 -7.03 3.83
N ALA A 302 19.02 -6.40 4.38
CA ALA A 302 17.69 -6.35 3.76
C ALA A 302 17.69 -5.50 2.47
N ILE A 303 18.24 -4.27 2.51
CA ILE A 303 18.32 -3.39 1.34
C ILE A 303 19.03 -4.07 0.17
N PRO A 304 20.30 -4.54 0.27
CA PRO A 304 20.97 -5.18 -0.86
C PRO A 304 20.26 -6.45 -1.32
N SER A 305 19.66 -7.25 -0.43
CA SER A 305 18.93 -8.46 -0.84
C SER A 305 17.64 -8.14 -1.59
N TYR A 306 16.88 -7.15 -1.14
CA TYR A 306 15.67 -6.71 -1.79
C TYR A 306 15.95 -6.16 -3.20
N TYR A 307 16.95 -5.30 -3.34
CA TYR A 307 17.31 -4.68 -4.63
C TYR A 307 18.07 -5.62 -5.58
N VAL A 308 18.30 -6.87 -5.20
CA VAL A 308 18.64 -7.97 -6.10
C VAL A 308 17.40 -8.77 -6.48
N ILE A 309 16.60 -9.20 -5.48
CA ILE A 309 15.45 -10.08 -5.71
C ILE A 309 14.34 -9.37 -6.51
N ALA A 310 13.93 -8.19 -6.08
CA ALA A 310 12.81 -7.50 -6.68
C ALA A 310 13.08 -7.08 -8.14
N PRO A 311 14.25 -6.48 -8.50
CA PRO A 311 14.59 -6.24 -9.90
C PRO A 311 14.72 -7.50 -10.74
N ALA A 312 15.27 -8.61 -10.20
CA ALA A 312 15.36 -9.89 -10.91
C ALA A 312 13.96 -10.40 -11.30
N GLU A 313 13.02 -10.40 -10.36
CA GLU A 313 11.63 -10.79 -10.63
C GLU A 313 10.92 -9.80 -11.56
N ALA A 314 11.17 -8.49 -11.43
CA ALA A 314 10.65 -7.46 -12.33
C ALA A 314 11.11 -7.67 -13.77
N SER A 315 12.39 -7.98 -14.00
CA SER A 315 12.92 -8.22 -15.36
C SER A 315 12.18 -9.36 -16.06
N SER A 316 11.81 -10.40 -15.31
CA SER A 316 11.01 -11.52 -15.81
C SER A 316 9.54 -11.12 -16.00
N ASN A 317 8.91 -10.47 -15.01
CA ASN A 317 7.51 -10.10 -15.06
C ASN A 317 7.19 -9.08 -16.16
N LEU A 318 8.06 -8.08 -16.36
CA LEU A 318 7.85 -7.03 -17.35
C LEU A 318 8.31 -7.42 -18.77
N SER A 319 8.86 -8.61 -18.98
CA SER A 319 9.23 -9.11 -20.30
C SER A 319 8.03 -9.24 -21.27
N ARG A 320 6.82 -9.40 -20.72
CA ARG A 320 5.57 -9.52 -21.48
C ARG A 320 5.06 -8.22 -22.10
N PHE A 321 5.55 -7.06 -21.62
CA PHE A 321 5.14 -5.74 -22.11
C PHE A 321 6.10 -5.31 -23.21
N ASP A 322 5.75 -5.64 -24.46
CA ASP A 322 6.59 -5.49 -25.64
C ASP A 322 5.96 -4.69 -26.80
N GLY A 323 4.70 -4.23 -26.62
CA GLY A 323 3.96 -3.49 -27.63
C GLY A 323 3.45 -4.33 -28.80
N VAL A 324 3.53 -5.67 -28.72
CA VAL A 324 3.08 -6.57 -29.80
C VAL A 324 1.63 -6.99 -29.59
N ARG A 325 1.27 -7.50 -28.41
CA ARG A 325 -0.09 -7.99 -28.10
C ARG A 325 -0.97 -6.88 -27.56
N PHE A 326 -0.41 -6.01 -26.72
CA PHE A 326 -1.07 -4.88 -26.08
C PHE A 326 -0.02 -3.88 -25.59
N GLY A 327 -0.48 -2.71 -25.15
CA GLY A 327 0.41 -1.67 -24.65
C GLY A 327 0.95 -0.76 -25.74
N TYR A 328 1.86 0.14 -25.33
CA TYR A 328 2.52 1.10 -26.21
C TYR A 328 3.36 0.39 -27.27
N ARG A 329 3.19 0.79 -28.53
CA ARG A 329 3.98 0.38 -29.67
C ARG A 329 4.63 1.61 -30.32
N CYS A 330 5.95 1.53 -30.58
CA CYS A 330 6.66 2.61 -31.26
C CYS A 330 6.13 2.82 -32.67
N GLU A 331 6.21 4.05 -33.14
CA GLU A 331 5.81 4.42 -34.51
C GLU A 331 6.91 4.02 -35.54
N SER A 332 6.48 3.51 -36.71
CA SER A 332 7.32 3.23 -37.87
C SER A 332 8.60 2.47 -37.52
N PRO A 333 8.54 1.27 -36.92
CA PRO A 333 9.73 0.45 -36.70
C PRO A 333 10.34 -0.02 -38.03
N VAL A 334 11.66 -0.05 -38.10
CA VAL A 334 12.37 -0.48 -39.34
C VAL A 334 12.42 -2.01 -39.47
N ASP A 335 12.40 -2.73 -38.33
CA ASP A 335 12.34 -4.20 -38.29
C ASP A 335 11.74 -4.67 -36.96
N LEU A 336 11.66 -5.99 -36.75
CA LEU A 336 11.10 -6.59 -35.53
C LEU A 336 11.94 -6.29 -34.27
N ILE A 337 13.27 -6.23 -34.42
CA ILE A 337 14.20 -5.94 -33.33
C ILE A 337 14.03 -4.48 -32.87
N ASP A 338 13.94 -3.58 -33.84
CA ASP A 338 13.69 -2.16 -33.62
C ASP A 338 12.32 -1.94 -32.92
N LEU A 339 11.28 -2.65 -33.37
CA LEU A 339 9.97 -2.64 -32.74
C LEU A 339 10.07 -2.94 -31.24
N TYR A 340 10.70 -4.04 -30.83
CA TYR A 340 10.85 -4.42 -29.44
C TYR A 340 11.69 -3.40 -28.65
N LYS A 341 12.84 -3.03 -29.18
CA LYS A 341 13.76 -2.10 -28.50
C LYS A 341 13.10 -0.75 -28.25
N ARG A 342 12.53 -0.15 -29.29
CA ARG A 342 11.93 1.19 -29.19
C ARG A 342 10.63 1.19 -28.38
N SER A 343 9.74 0.21 -28.58
CA SER A 343 8.52 0.13 -27.80
C SER A 343 8.80 0.08 -26.28
N ARG A 344 9.80 -0.71 -25.88
CA ARG A 344 10.20 -0.80 -24.47
C ARG A 344 10.96 0.43 -23.99
N ALA A 345 11.88 0.97 -24.80
CA ALA A 345 12.65 2.17 -24.44
C ALA A 345 11.78 3.43 -24.29
N GLU A 346 10.78 3.58 -25.15
CA GLU A 346 9.87 4.72 -25.18
C GLU A 346 8.68 4.55 -24.22
N GLY A 347 8.27 3.30 -23.93
CA GLY A 347 7.12 2.97 -23.11
C GLY A 347 7.39 2.92 -21.62
N PHE A 348 8.61 2.52 -21.20
CA PHE A 348 9.02 2.47 -19.80
C PHE A 348 9.78 3.72 -19.39
N GLY A 349 9.52 4.20 -18.17
CA GLY A 349 10.30 5.25 -17.51
C GLY A 349 11.68 4.77 -17.05
N ASP A 350 12.50 5.72 -16.63
CA ASP A 350 13.93 5.47 -16.36
C ASP A 350 14.17 4.54 -15.17
N GLU A 351 13.40 4.67 -14.10
CA GLU A 351 13.55 3.79 -12.93
C GLU A 351 13.18 2.34 -13.26
N VAL A 352 12.10 2.13 -14.01
CA VAL A 352 11.69 0.79 -14.46
C VAL A 352 12.76 0.17 -15.36
N LYS A 353 13.29 0.94 -16.33
CA LYS A 353 14.40 0.49 -17.19
C LYS A 353 15.63 0.10 -16.38
N ARG A 354 16.00 0.91 -15.38
CA ARG A 354 17.13 0.63 -14.48
C ARG A 354 16.95 -0.70 -13.76
N ARG A 355 15.77 -0.93 -13.15
CA ARG A 355 15.47 -2.18 -12.42
C ARG A 355 15.43 -3.39 -13.34
N ILE A 356 14.87 -3.27 -14.54
CA ILE A 356 14.91 -4.34 -15.55
C ILE A 356 16.35 -4.70 -15.92
N MET A 357 17.23 -3.72 -16.13
CA MET A 357 18.63 -3.96 -16.45
C MET A 357 19.40 -4.63 -15.31
N VAL A 358 19.25 -4.12 -14.09
CA VAL A 358 19.86 -4.72 -12.88
C VAL A 358 19.37 -6.15 -12.68
N GLY A 359 18.07 -6.39 -12.82
CA GLY A 359 17.48 -7.71 -12.68
C GLY A 359 17.97 -8.70 -13.74
N THR A 360 18.04 -8.27 -15.01
CA THR A 360 18.56 -9.08 -16.10
C THR A 360 20.03 -9.45 -15.85
N TYR A 361 20.84 -8.51 -15.37
CA TYR A 361 22.22 -8.78 -15.00
C TYR A 361 22.32 -9.79 -13.85
N ALA A 362 21.54 -9.62 -12.79
CA ALA A 362 21.56 -10.53 -11.63
C ALA A 362 21.13 -11.97 -11.99
N LEU A 363 20.33 -12.14 -13.05
CA LEU A 363 19.90 -13.46 -13.55
C LEU A 363 20.78 -14.03 -14.65
N SER A 364 21.79 -13.30 -15.13
CA SER A 364 22.64 -13.75 -16.23
C SER A 364 23.62 -14.85 -15.79
N ALA A 365 24.14 -15.60 -16.78
CA ALA A 365 25.09 -16.69 -16.56
C ALA A 365 26.34 -16.20 -15.80
N GLY A 366 26.75 -16.93 -14.78
CA GLY A 366 27.86 -16.59 -13.89
C GLY A 366 27.51 -15.64 -12.73
N TYR A 367 26.37 -14.93 -12.77
CA TYR A 367 25.96 -14.02 -11.71
C TYR A 367 24.75 -14.53 -10.91
N TYR A 368 23.96 -15.45 -11.45
CA TYR A 368 22.78 -16.00 -10.81
C TYR A 368 23.06 -16.55 -9.41
N ASP A 369 24.08 -17.40 -9.26
CA ASP A 369 24.45 -17.98 -7.97
C ASP A 369 25.04 -16.94 -7.02
N ALA A 370 25.86 -16.03 -7.53
CA ALA A 370 26.57 -15.02 -6.75
C ALA A 370 25.62 -13.93 -6.21
N TYR A 371 24.58 -13.58 -6.94
CA TYR A 371 23.65 -12.51 -6.56
C TYR A 371 22.30 -13.07 -6.18
N TYR A 372 21.55 -13.67 -7.10
CA TYR A 372 20.15 -14.02 -6.85
C TYR A 372 20.01 -15.14 -5.81
N LEU A 373 20.71 -16.26 -5.94
CA LEU A 373 20.65 -17.33 -4.96
C LEU A 373 21.21 -16.90 -3.60
N LYS A 374 22.27 -16.09 -3.57
CA LYS A 374 22.80 -15.54 -2.33
C LYS A 374 21.76 -14.65 -1.64
N ALA A 375 21.09 -13.76 -2.36
CA ALA A 375 20.04 -12.91 -1.82
C ALA A 375 18.86 -13.73 -1.29
N GLN A 376 18.45 -14.82 -1.96
CA GLN A 376 17.42 -15.74 -1.46
C GLN A 376 17.84 -16.46 -0.16
N ARG A 377 19.12 -16.82 -0.01
CA ARG A 377 19.64 -17.39 1.24
C ARG A 377 19.60 -16.37 2.39
N ILE A 378 20.01 -15.13 2.11
CA ILE A 378 19.94 -14.02 3.08
C ILE A 378 18.49 -13.74 3.48
N ARG A 379 17.56 -13.71 2.51
CA ARG A 379 16.12 -13.60 2.76
C ARG A 379 15.64 -14.65 3.79
N ARG A 380 16.13 -15.89 3.70
CA ARG A 380 15.81 -16.94 4.66
C ARG A 380 16.35 -16.60 6.06
N LEU A 381 17.55 -16.03 6.18
CA LEU A 381 18.11 -15.60 7.47
C LEU A 381 17.28 -14.47 8.09
N ILE A 382 16.90 -13.47 7.30
CA ILE A 382 16.01 -12.38 7.74
C ILE A 382 14.68 -12.94 8.24
N LYS A 383 14.06 -13.87 7.50
CA LYS A 383 12.85 -14.56 7.97
C LYS A 383 13.05 -15.26 9.31
N ASN A 384 14.18 -15.96 9.50
CA ASN A 384 14.47 -16.68 10.73
C ASN A 384 14.63 -15.74 11.93
N ASP A 385 15.18 -14.53 11.74
CA ASP A 385 15.26 -13.53 12.82
C ASP A 385 13.85 -13.21 13.37
N PHE A 386 12.87 -13.00 12.49
CA PHE A 386 11.48 -12.76 12.88
C PHE A 386 10.85 -13.98 13.56
N VAL A 387 11.06 -15.19 13.02
CA VAL A 387 10.51 -16.41 13.60
C VAL A 387 11.02 -16.57 15.03
N SER A 388 12.33 -16.41 15.26
CA SER A 388 12.92 -16.49 16.61
C SER A 388 12.42 -15.37 17.53
N ALA A 389 12.33 -14.13 17.03
CA ALA A 389 11.84 -13.02 17.84
C ALA A 389 10.38 -13.23 18.31
N PHE A 390 9.54 -13.80 17.47
CA PHE A 390 8.14 -14.08 17.81
C PHE A 390 7.91 -15.25 18.79
N GLU A 391 8.94 -16.01 19.16
CA GLU A 391 8.85 -16.92 20.30
C GLU A 391 8.73 -16.15 21.63
N ASP A 392 9.35 -14.99 21.68
CA ASP A 392 9.44 -14.13 22.87
C ASP A 392 8.40 -13.00 22.92
N VAL A 393 7.95 -12.52 21.76
CA VAL A 393 7.06 -11.36 21.65
C VAL A 393 5.89 -11.63 20.71
N ASP A 394 4.80 -10.88 20.89
CA ASP A 394 3.56 -11.05 20.10
C ASP A 394 3.48 -10.08 18.92
N VAL A 395 4.11 -8.90 19.07
CA VAL A 395 4.17 -7.82 18.09
C VAL A 395 5.55 -7.18 18.16
N ILE A 396 6.10 -6.80 17.00
CA ILE A 396 7.30 -5.97 16.90
C ILE A 396 6.87 -4.56 16.53
N LEU A 397 7.43 -3.55 17.19
CA LEU A 397 7.11 -2.14 16.97
C LEU A 397 8.39 -1.37 16.62
N GLY A 398 8.25 -0.39 15.71
CA GLY A 398 9.35 0.49 15.31
C GLY A 398 8.90 1.61 14.38
N PRO A 399 9.82 2.47 13.93
CA PRO A 399 9.50 3.51 12.95
C PRO A 399 9.07 2.87 11.61
N THR A 400 8.18 3.54 10.88
CA THR A 400 7.85 3.12 9.51
C THR A 400 8.89 3.63 8.52
N THR A 401 9.35 4.88 8.69
CA THR A 401 10.34 5.55 7.83
C THR A 401 11.44 6.16 8.68
N PRO A 402 12.68 6.27 8.16
CA PRO A 402 13.79 6.89 8.88
C PRO A 402 13.69 8.42 8.91
N SER A 403 12.98 9.01 7.96
CA SER A 403 12.84 10.46 7.78
C SER A 403 11.37 10.87 7.58
N LEU A 404 11.11 12.17 7.66
CA LEU A 404 9.84 12.79 7.27
C LEU A 404 9.71 12.83 5.74
N ALA A 405 8.50 13.17 5.24
CA ALA A 405 8.30 13.40 3.81
C ALA A 405 9.30 14.43 3.27
N TRP A 406 10.10 14.04 2.27
CA TRP A 406 11.09 14.91 1.62
C TRP A 406 10.48 15.74 0.49
N LYS A 407 11.19 16.76 0.01
CA LYS A 407 10.71 17.61 -1.08
C LYS A 407 10.69 16.86 -2.40
N LEU A 408 9.73 17.20 -3.26
CA LEU A 408 9.69 16.71 -4.64
C LEU A 408 11.02 17.01 -5.35
N GLY A 409 11.57 15.98 -6.02
CA GLY A 409 12.84 16.07 -6.75
C GLY A 409 14.11 15.95 -5.90
N GLU A 410 14.01 15.98 -4.57
CA GLU A 410 15.19 16.04 -3.67
C GLU A 410 16.10 14.80 -3.79
N LYS A 411 15.52 13.62 -3.98
CA LYS A 411 16.27 12.34 -4.05
C LYS A 411 16.51 11.83 -5.47
N ASN A 412 16.15 12.59 -6.50
CA ASN A 412 16.27 12.14 -7.88
C ASN A 412 17.73 11.99 -8.35
N ALA A 413 18.67 12.73 -7.77
CA ALA A 413 20.08 12.67 -8.12
C ALA A 413 20.81 11.44 -7.56
N ASP A 414 20.31 10.86 -6.46
CA ASP A 414 20.87 9.67 -5.81
C ASP A 414 19.79 8.64 -5.49
N PRO A 415 19.59 7.65 -6.38
CA PRO A 415 18.61 6.59 -6.15
C PRO A 415 18.86 5.79 -4.87
N VAL A 416 20.11 5.67 -4.39
CA VAL A 416 20.44 4.91 -3.18
C VAL A 416 19.85 5.58 -1.95
N SER A 417 19.86 6.92 -1.89
CA SER A 417 19.24 7.65 -0.78
C SER A 417 17.73 7.44 -0.70
N ALA A 418 17.05 7.28 -1.86
CA ALA A 418 15.64 6.93 -1.89
C ALA A 418 15.40 5.47 -1.46
N TYR A 419 16.29 4.55 -1.79
CA TYR A 419 16.18 3.14 -1.39
C TYR A 419 16.36 2.94 0.12
N LEU A 420 17.14 3.78 0.79
CA LEU A 420 17.32 3.73 2.25
C LEU A 420 16.05 4.11 3.03
N GLU A 421 15.10 4.82 2.41
CA GLU A 421 13.81 5.12 3.05
C GLU A 421 12.96 3.86 3.33
N ASP A 422 13.25 2.75 2.65
CA ASP A 422 12.54 1.48 2.81
C ASP A 422 13.18 0.56 3.86
N ILE A 423 14.23 1.01 4.58
CA ILE A 423 15.06 0.16 5.46
C ILE A 423 14.25 -0.58 6.53
N TYR A 424 13.20 0.05 7.08
CA TYR A 424 12.37 -0.56 8.13
C TYR A 424 11.21 -1.38 7.58
N THR A 425 10.81 -1.17 6.32
CA THR A 425 9.62 -1.82 5.76
C THR A 425 9.93 -3.10 4.99
N ILE A 426 11.04 -3.15 4.23
CA ILE A 426 11.35 -4.28 3.33
C ILE A 426 11.58 -5.61 4.05
N THR A 427 12.01 -5.59 5.29
CA THR A 427 12.26 -6.82 6.07
C THR A 427 11.00 -7.66 6.23
N ALA A 428 9.84 -7.02 6.46
CA ALA A 428 8.55 -7.69 6.54
C ALA A 428 8.13 -8.32 5.20
N ASN A 429 8.46 -7.69 4.06
CA ASN A 429 8.21 -8.25 2.74
C ASN A 429 9.10 -9.46 2.46
N LEU A 430 10.39 -9.34 2.76
CA LEU A 430 11.35 -10.46 2.61
C LEU A 430 10.96 -11.65 3.49
N ALA A 431 10.48 -11.41 4.69
CA ALA A 431 9.98 -12.45 5.58
C ALA A 431 8.58 -12.97 5.21
N GLY A 432 7.77 -12.17 4.51
CA GLY A 432 6.38 -12.51 4.12
C GLY A 432 5.36 -12.32 5.24
N ILE A 433 5.74 -11.70 6.37
CA ILE A 433 4.88 -11.46 7.54
C ILE A 433 3.97 -10.24 7.34
N PRO A 434 2.84 -10.11 8.06
CA PRO A 434 2.00 -8.93 8.02
C PRO A 434 2.65 -7.74 8.71
N GLY A 435 2.33 -6.54 8.24
CA GLY A 435 2.78 -5.28 8.82
C GLY A 435 1.74 -4.18 8.65
N LEU A 436 1.60 -3.35 9.65
CA LEU A 436 0.67 -2.23 9.67
C LEU A 436 1.42 -0.96 10.03
N SER A 437 1.17 0.15 9.35
CA SER A 437 1.59 1.49 9.73
C SER A 437 0.39 2.28 10.24
N MET A 438 0.58 3.04 11.31
CA MET A 438 -0.44 3.93 11.87
C MET A 438 0.16 5.28 12.26
N PRO A 439 -0.66 6.36 12.37
CA PRO A 439 -0.22 7.67 12.83
C PRO A 439 0.37 7.63 14.25
N ALA A 440 1.52 8.28 14.44
CA ALA A 440 2.23 8.34 15.72
C ALA A 440 2.44 9.78 16.25
N GLY A 441 2.19 10.80 15.41
CA GLY A 441 2.41 12.20 15.77
C GLY A 441 2.72 13.10 14.59
N PHE A 442 3.19 14.30 14.93
CA PHE A 442 3.63 15.30 13.96
C PHE A 442 4.96 15.91 14.40
N ILE A 443 5.85 16.12 13.44
CA ILE A 443 7.11 16.85 13.62
C ILE A 443 7.12 17.98 12.58
N ASP A 444 7.27 19.21 13.03
CA ASP A 444 7.30 20.40 12.18
C ASP A 444 6.12 20.49 11.17
N GLY A 445 4.93 20.04 11.61
CA GLY A 445 3.69 20.00 10.82
C GLY A 445 3.56 18.81 9.87
N LEU A 446 4.51 17.91 9.82
CA LEU A 446 4.52 16.72 8.97
C LEU A 446 4.20 15.46 9.79
N PRO A 447 3.43 14.50 9.22
CA PRO A 447 3.08 13.26 9.89
C PRO A 447 4.28 12.36 10.17
N VAL A 448 4.18 11.60 11.26
CA VAL A 448 5.06 10.49 11.62
C VAL A 448 4.23 9.23 11.76
N GLY A 449 4.70 8.12 11.16
CA GLY A 449 4.10 6.80 11.31
C GLY A 449 4.96 5.84 12.11
N VAL A 450 4.30 4.99 12.89
CA VAL A 450 4.89 3.83 13.56
C VAL A 450 4.38 2.56 12.89
N GLN A 451 5.25 1.55 12.73
CA GLN A 451 4.82 0.26 12.22
C GLN A 451 4.75 -0.82 13.30
N LEU A 452 3.80 -1.71 13.10
CA LEU A 452 3.60 -2.93 13.86
C LEU A 452 3.80 -4.13 12.93
N LEU A 453 4.55 -5.13 13.38
CA LEU A 453 4.74 -6.40 12.67
C LEU A 453 4.27 -7.55 13.55
N ALA A 454 3.69 -8.60 12.99
CA ALA A 454 3.20 -9.76 13.74
C ALA A 454 3.56 -11.08 13.03
N PRO A 455 3.42 -12.23 13.69
CA PRO A 455 3.52 -13.53 13.05
C PRO A 455 2.55 -13.68 11.88
N TYR A 456 2.81 -14.68 11.02
CA TYR A 456 1.92 -14.99 9.89
C TYR A 456 0.46 -15.13 10.34
N PHE A 457 -0.44 -14.52 9.56
CA PHE A 457 -1.90 -14.58 9.75
C PHE A 457 -2.42 -13.96 11.05
N GLN A 458 -1.64 -13.05 11.66
CA GLN A 458 -2.04 -12.30 12.85
C GLN A 458 -2.43 -10.84 12.51
N GLU A 459 -3.05 -10.62 11.35
CA GLU A 459 -3.56 -9.31 10.94
C GLU A 459 -4.55 -8.73 11.96
N ALA A 460 -5.42 -9.58 12.52
CA ALA A 460 -6.38 -9.19 13.55
C ALA A 460 -5.69 -8.56 14.78
N ARG A 461 -4.54 -9.10 15.20
CA ARG A 461 -3.74 -8.54 16.31
C ARG A 461 -3.19 -7.16 15.97
N LEU A 462 -2.65 -6.97 14.75
CA LEU A 462 -2.14 -5.67 14.32
C LEU A 462 -3.23 -4.61 14.29
N LEU A 463 -4.39 -4.95 13.73
CA LEU A 463 -5.56 -4.08 13.67
C LEU A 463 -6.08 -3.73 15.06
N ASN A 464 -6.12 -4.70 15.98
CA ASN A 464 -6.52 -4.47 17.36
C ASN A 464 -5.57 -3.51 18.07
N VAL A 465 -4.26 -3.74 18.02
CA VAL A 465 -3.27 -2.84 18.68
C VAL A 465 -3.40 -1.42 18.14
N ALA A 466 -3.54 -1.25 16.83
CA ALA A 466 -3.71 0.05 16.20
C ALA A 466 -5.04 0.70 16.63
N HIS A 467 -6.14 -0.05 16.66
CA HIS A 467 -7.45 0.46 17.08
C HIS A 467 -7.44 0.89 18.54
N GLN A 468 -6.92 0.06 19.47
CA GLN A 468 -6.84 0.41 20.90
C GLN A 468 -5.98 1.65 21.12
N TYR A 469 -4.87 1.81 20.38
CA TYR A 469 -4.08 3.03 20.41
C TYR A 469 -4.88 4.25 19.89
N GLN A 470 -5.66 4.10 18.83
CA GLN A 470 -6.50 5.16 18.27
C GLN A 470 -7.65 5.58 19.21
N GLN A 471 -8.06 4.74 20.16
CA GLN A 471 -9.03 5.13 21.19
C GLN A 471 -8.45 6.08 22.26
N VAL A 472 -7.12 6.13 22.41
CA VAL A 472 -6.44 6.97 23.42
C VAL A 472 -5.57 8.07 22.79
N SER A 473 -5.62 8.21 21.46
CA SER A 473 -4.90 9.24 20.70
C SER A 473 -5.81 9.86 19.63
N ASP A 474 -5.46 11.06 19.17
CA ASP A 474 -6.25 11.81 18.19
C ASP A 474 -5.51 12.03 16.84
N TRP A 475 -4.31 11.48 16.66
CA TRP A 475 -3.49 11.74 15.49
C TRP A 475 -4.20 11.42 14.17
N HIS A 476 -4.90 10.29 14.10
CA HIS A 476 -5.63 9.82 12.92
C HIS A 476 -6.85 10.68 12.54
N THR A 477 -7.33 11.54 13.47
CA THR A 477 -8.48 12.42 13.21
C THR A 477 -8.09 13.72 12.52
N ARG A 478 -6.80 14.09 12.57
CA ARG A 478 -6.30 15.34 12.03
C ARG A 478 -6.40 15.40 10.52
N THR A 479 -6.68 16.59 10.00
CA THR A 479 -6.87 16.86 8.57
C THR A 479 -5.86 17.91 8.12
N PRO A 480 -5.24 17.76 6.93
CA PRO A 480 -4.37 18.78 6.37
C PRO A 480 -5.13 20.07 6.07
N ALA A 481 -4.49 21.22 6.27
CA ALA A 481 -5.10 22.51 6.03
C ALA A 481 -5.49 22.69 4.55
N GLY A 482 -6.71 23.13 4.29
CA GLY A 482 -7.22 23.34 2.94
C GLY A 482 -7.91 22.11 2.31
N PHE A 483 -7.98 20.98 3.00
CA PHE A 483 -8.61 19.75 2.51
C PHE A 483 -9.73 19.23 3.41
#